data_45b9ad85e7bea47e550149c72daca362
#
_entry.id   45b9ad85e7bea47e550149c72daca362
#
_cell.length_a   1.000
_cell.length_b   1.000
_cell.length_c   1.000
_cell.angle_alpha   90.00
_cell.angle_beta   90.00
_cell.angle_gamma   90.00
#
_symmetry.space_group_name_H-M   'P 1'
#
loop_
_entity.id
_entity.type
_entity.pdbx_description
1 polymer ?
#
loop_
_entity_poly.entity_id
_entity_poly.type
_entity_poly.pdbx_seq_one_letter_code
_entity_poly.pdbx_strand_id
1 'polypeptide(L)' 'MDSDSRHSDEGVREVLKEVYNSLMQRGYNPINQLVGYLVSNDLGYISNYKGARNKLSKLDRNTIIEVLLEEYLK' A
#
# COMPACT_ATOMS: atom_id res chain seq x y z
N MET A 1 -7.04 -21.57 7.08
CA MET A 1 -7.70 -21.03 7.19
C MET A 1 -7.94 -19.62 7.43
N ASP A 2 -8.75 -19.26 8.26
CA ASP A 2 -9.09 -17.91 8.50
C ASP A 2 -7.95 -17.08 8.94
N SER A 3 -7.02 -17.67 9.59
CA SER A 3 -5.89 -16.90 10.08
C SER A 3 -5.05 -16.36 8.94
N ASP A 4 -5.03 -17.04 7.80
CA ASP A 4 -4.27 -16.54 6.68
C ASP A 4 -4.86 -15.25 6.14
N SER A 5 -6.16 -15.20 6.01
CA SER A 5 -6.82 -14.01 5.55
C SER A 5 -6.57 -12.86 6.47
N ARG A 6 -6.69 -13.10 7.75
CA ARG A 6 -6.49 -12.08 8.73
C ARG A 6 -5.07 -11.58 8.74
N HIS A 7 -4.11 -12.50 8.60
CA HIS A 7 -2.72 -12.15 8.52
C HIS A 7 -2.45 -11.30 7.31
N SER A 8 -3.07 -11.62 6.18
CA SER A 8 -2.90 -10.85 4.96
C SER A 8 -3.35 -9.41 5.15
N ASP A 9 -4.50 -9.22 5.79
CA ASP A 9 -5.03 -7.89 6.00
C ASP A 9 -4.11 -7.08 6.91
N GLU A 10 -3.63 -7.70 7.97
CA GLU A 10 -2.71 -7.04 8.87
C GLU A 10 -1.40 -6.72 8.18
N GLY A 11 -0.90 -7.64 7.39
CA GLY A 11 0.32 -7.42 6.64
C GLY A 11 0.18 -6.27 5.67
N VAL A 12 -0.96 -6.19 5.01
CA VAL A 12 -1.23 -5.11 4.06
C VAL A 12 -1.23 -3.77 4.79
N ARG A 13 -1.88 -3.71 5.95
CA ARG A 13 -1.93 -2.46 6.71
C ARG A 13 -0.54 -2.01 7.13
N GLU A 14 0.28 -2.95 7.60
CA GLU A 14 1.63 -2.64 8.04
C GLU A 14 2.46 -2.08 6.89
N VAL A 15 2.40 -2.74 5.74
CA VAL A 15 3.18 -2.30 4.60
C VAL A 15 2.70 -0.94 4.12
N LEU A 16 1.39 -0.74 4.08
CA LEU A 16 0.85 0.55 3.65
C LEU A 16 1.32 1.67 4.56
N LYS A 17 1.34 1.42 5.87
CA LYS A 17 1.82 2.42 6.81
C LYS A 17 3.30 2.73 6.61
N GLU A 18 4.10 1.69 6.39
CA GLU A 18 5.53 1.87 6.16
C GLU A 18 5.77 2.69 4.90
N VAL A 19 5.06 2.35 3.83
CA VAL A 19 5.20 3.06 2.57
C VAL A 19 4.79 4.51 2.74
N TYR A 20 3.65 4.73 3.40
CA TYR A 20 3.15 6.08 3.64
C TYR A 20 4.19 6.91 4.40
N ASN A 21 4.71 6.36 5.48
CA ASN A 21 5.67 7.09 6.31
C ASN A 21 6.98 7.35 5.57
N SER A 22 7.45 6.39 4.80
CA SER A 22 8.68 6.57 4.04
C SER A 22 8.54 7.70 3.01
N LEU A 23 7.43 7.69 2.30
CA LEU A 23 7.21 8.71 1.29
C LEU A 23 7.04 10.10 1.93
N MET A 24 6.37 10.14 3.07
CA MET A 24 6.22 11.40 3.79
C MET A 24 7.57 11.94 4.26
N GLN A 25 8.42 11.07 4.75
CA GLN A 25 9.75 11.47 5.22
C GLN A 25 10.54 12.15 4.11
N ARG A 26 10.37 11.67 2.90
CA ARG A 26 11.13 12.22 1.78
C ARG A 26 10.49 13.48 1.20
N GLY A 27 9.31 13.83 1.65
CA GLY A 27 8.61 15.01 1.13
C GLY A 27 7.75 14.75 -0.08
N TYR A 28 7.49 13.48 -0.39
CA TYR A 28 6.59 13.13 -1.47
C TYR A 28 5.15 13.23 -0.99
N ASN A 29 4.23 13.16 -1.92
CA ASN A 29 2.80 13.09 -1.61
C ASN A 29 2.37 11.63 -1.73
N PRO A 30 2.30 10.89 -0.61
CA PRO A 30 2.05 9.45 -0.69
C PRO A 30 0.67 9.12 -1.22
N ILE A 31 -0.33 9.93 -0.91
CA ILE A 31 -1.68 9.66 -1.39
C ILE A 31 -1.70 9.74 -2.91
N ASN A 32 -1.08 10.77 -3.46
CA ASN A 32 -1.04 10.94 -4.90
C ASN A 32 -0.34 9.77 -5.59
N GLN A 33 0.79 9.34 -5.03
CA GLN A 33 1.52 8.22 -5.60
C GLN A 33 0.72 6.92 -5.50
N LEU A 34 0.09 6.69 -4.37
CA LEU A 34 -0.71 5.48 -4.19
C LEU A 34 -1.91 5.46 -5.13
N VAL A 35 -2.57 6.60 -5.29
CA VAL A 35 -3.70 6.67 -6.23
C VAL A 35 -3.23 6.35 -7.64
N GLY A 36 -2.12 6.94 -8.06
CA GLY A 36 -1.58 6.67 -9.40
C GLY A 36 -1.32 5.20 -9.62
N TYR A 37 -0.72 4.55 -8.62
CA TYR A 37 -0.45 3.14 -8.71
C TYR A 37 -1.74 2.32 -8.77
N LEU A 38 -2.68 2.60 -7.86
CA LEU A 38 -3.90 1.78 -7.76
C LEU A 38 -4.76 1.90 -9.01
N VAL A 39 -4.78 3.07 -9.62
CA VAL A 39 -5.60 3.28 -10.81
C VAL A 39 -4.95 2.67 -12.04
N SER A 40 -3.64 2.79 -12.17
CA SER A 40 -2.95 2.38 -13.38
C SER A 40 -2.36 0.97 -13.31
N ASN A 41 -2.21 0.44 -12.10
CA ASN A 41 -1.49 -0.81 -11.88
C ASN A 41 -0.01 -0.69 -12.28
N ASP A 42 0.52 0.52 -12.21
CA ASP A 42 1.90 0.78 -12.60
C ASP A 42 2.69 1.21 -11.37
N LEU A 43 3.57 0.33 -10.91
CA LEU A 43 4.40 0.61 -9.75
C LEU A 43 5.37 1.76 -9.98
N GLY A 44 5.54 2.17 -11.22
CA GLY A 44 6.37 3.33 -11.50
C GLY A 44 5.88 4.61 -10.85
N TYR A 45 4.61 4.66 -10.45
CA TYR A 45 4.08 5.82 -9.73
C TYR A 45 4.61 5.91 -8.29
N ILE A 46 5.19 4.83 -7.78
CA ILE A 46 5.67 4.80 -6.40
C ILE A 46 7.17 5.00 -6.37
N SER A 47 7.62 6.01 -5.65
CA SER A 47 9.04 6.22 -5.44
C SER A 47 9.61 5.03 -4.67
N ASN A 48 10.84 4.65 -4.98
CA ASN A 48 11.42 3.50 -4.30
C ASN A 48 12.25 3.88 -3.05
N TYR A 49 11.95 5.02 -2.47
CA TYR A 49 12.64 5.45 -1.26
C TYR A 49 12.40 4.44 -0.14
N LYS A 50 13.46 3.97 0.48
CA LYS A 50 13.42 2.95 1.53
C LYS A 50 12.68 1.70 1.09
N GLY A 51 12.75 1.39 -0.19
CA GLY A 51 12.13 0.19 -0.71
C GLY A 51 10.64 0.23 -0.82
N ALA A 52 10.03 1.43 -0.82
CA ALA A 52 8.59 1.55 -0.85
C ALA A 52 7.96 0.83 -2.03
N ARG A 53 8.51 1.03 -3.23
CA ARG A 53 7.99 0.36 -4.42
C ARG A 53 8.10 -1.15 -4.29
N ASN A 54 9.24 -1.62 -3.81
CA ASN A 54 9.46 -3.05 -3.67
C ASN A 54 8.50 -3.66 -2.65
N LYS A 55 8.25 -2.95 -1.56
CA LYS A 55 7.31 -3.44 -0.55
C LYS A 55 5.91 -3.55 -1.10
N LEU A 56 5.47 -2.56 -1.87
CA LEU A 56 4.14 -2.61 -2.48
C LEU A 56 4.04 -3.71 -3.53
N SER A 57 5.13 -4.01 -4.22
CA SER A 57 5.09 -5.02 -5.27
C SER A 57 4.73 -6.40 -4.75
N LYS A 58 4.89 -6.62 -3.46
CA LYS A 58 4.60 -7.91 -2.87
C LYS A 58 3.14 -8.05 -2.45
N LEU A 59 2.36 -7.00 -2.57
CA LEU A 59 0.96 -7.02 -2.19
C LEU A 59 0.08 -7.11 -3.42
N ASP A 60 -1.05 -7.76 -3.25
CA ASP A 60 -2.06 -7.83 -4.31
C ASP A 60 -2.84 -6.51 -4.32
N ARG A 61 -2.94 -5.90 -5.48
CA ARG A 61 -3.58 -4.58 -5.60
C ARG A 61 -5.05 -4.62 -5.16
N ASN A 62 -5.77 -5.68 -5.52
CA ASN A 62 -7.16 -5.79 -5.10
C ASN A 62 -7.27 -5.84 -3.60
N THR A 63 -6.37 -6.58 -2.95
CA THR A 63 -6.38 -6.68 -1.50
C THR A 63 -6.11 -5.33 -0.85
N ILE A 64 -5.20 -4.56 -1.44
CA ILE A 64 -4.91 -3.22 -0.93
C ILE A 64 -6.18 -2.37 -0.96
N ILE A 65 -6.88 -2.39 -2.10
CA ILE A 65 -8.09 -1.60 -2.25
C ILE A 65 -9.15 -2.05 -1.27
N GLU A 66 -9.32 -3.35 -1.11
CA GLU A 66 -10.29 -3.89 -0.17
C GLU A 66 -10.01 -3.44 1.25
N VAL A 67 -8.75 -3.51 1.66
CA VAL A 67 -8.38 -3.10 3.01
C VAL A 67 -8.68 -1.62 3.23
N LEU A 68 -8.34 -0.79 2.24
CA LEU A 68 -8.58 0.63 2.35
C LEU A 68 -10.06 0.94 2.47
N LEU A 69 -10.88 0.30 1.66
CA LEU A 69 -12.32 0.52 1.69
C LEU A 69 -12.91 0.04 3.00
N GLU A 70 -12.48 -1.11 3.48
CA GLU A 70 -12.99 -1.64 4.73
C GLU A 70 -12.65 -0.73 5.89
N GLU A 71 -11.44 -0.19 5.90
CA GLU A 71 -11.06 0.71 6.99
C GLU A 71 -11.85 2.01 6.96
N TYR A 72 -12.10 2.52 5.78
CA TYR A 72 -12.79 3.80 5.67
C TYR A 72 -14.29 3.67 5.91
N LEU A 73 -14.86 2.57 5.46
CA LEU A 73 -16.32 2.38 5.52
C LEU A 73 -16.84 1.67 6.76
N LYS A 74 -15.94 1.27 7.64
CA LYS A 74 -16.34 0.56 8.83
C LYS A 74 -17.13 1.43 9.81
#